data_3f6397b5c9b9ddc413132aedd63cdc97
#
_entry.id   3f6397b5c9b9ddc413132aedd63cdc97
#
_cell.length_a   1.000
_cell.length_b   1.000
_cell.length_c   1.000
_cell.angle_alpha   90.00
_cell.angle_beta   90.00
_cell.angle_gamma   90.00
#
_symmetry.space_group_name_H-M   'P 1'
#
loop_
_entity.id
_entity.type
_entity.pdbx_description
1 polymer ?
#
loop_
_entity_poly.entity_id
_entity_poly.type
_entity_poly.pdbx_seq_one_letter_code
_entity_poly.pdbx_strand_id
1 'polypeptide(L)'
;MKFAFCGNLDCPEWVLSEVAILNRMSAIKLKLLLGQIVKKLTGQAYDQERLSKLCRDQNFDSEETKVLLALIEFFILQAVRFAVSDQVFSKDLLQMGVAIENANALVKVFGEQQEGIAR
;
A
#
# COMPACT_ATOMS: atom_id res chain seq x y z
N MET A 1 -17.99 6.51 4.44
CA MET A 1 -17.87 5.06 4.68
C MET A 1 -16.72 4.80 5.65
N LYS A 2 -16.95 3.96 6.64
CA LYS A 2 -15.93 3.66 7.67
C LYS A 2 -15.19 2.38 7.33
N PHE A 3 -13.91 2.35 7.66
CA PHE A 3 -13.04 1.22 7.35
C PHE A 3 -12.32 0.72 8.61
N ALA A 4 -12.26 -0.59 8.79
CA ALA A 4 -11.63 -1.19 9.96
C ALA A 4 -10.14 -0.84 10.06
N PHE A 5 -9.43 -0.78 8.93
CA PHE A 5 -8.01 -0.44 8.93
C PHE A 5 -7.76 1.04 9.28
N CYS A 6 -8.79 1.86 9.28
CA CYS A 6 -8.74 3.24 9.75
C CYS A 6 -9.32 3.38 11.16
N GLY A 7 -9.37 2.30 11.93
CA GLY A 7 -9.92 2.30 13.29
C GLY A 7 -11.43 2.47 13.33
N ASN A 8 -12.14 1.96 12.34
CA ASN A 8 -13.59 2.11 12.16
C ASN A 8 -14.02 3.57 11.96
N LEU A 9 -13.13 4.38 11.43
CA LEU A 9 -13.40 5.77 11.07
C LEU A 9 -13.35 5.94 9.56
N ASP A 10 -13.78 7.10 9.09
CA ASP A 10 -13.66 7.47 7.68
C ASP A 10 -12.19 7.62 7.32
N CYS A 11 -11.81 7.18 6.12
CA CYS A 11 -10.48 7.43 5.60
C CYS A 11 -10.29 8.93 5.32
N PRO A 12 -9.05 9.43 5.44
CA PRO A 12 -8.77 10.80 5.01
C PRO A 12 -9.20 11.02 3.57
N GLU A 13 -9.69 12.22 3.28
CA GLU A 13 -10.22 12.54 1.95
C GLU A 13 -9.20 12.35 0.84
N TRP A 14 -7.93 12.68 1.10
CA TRP A 14 -6.87 12.51 0.09
C TRP A 14 -6.68 11.03 -0.30
N VAL A 15 -6.88 10.12 0.65
CA VAL A 15 -6.78 8.68 0.37
C VAL A 15 -7.88 8.26 -0.60
N LEU A 16 -9.11 8.66 -0.31
CA LEU A 16 -10.26 8.30 -1.14
C LEU A 16 -10.16 8.91 -2.55
N SER A 17 -9.63 10.11 -2.66
CA SER A 17 -9.51 10.78 -3.96
C SER A 17 -8.37 10.22 -4.81
N GLU A 18 -7.33 9.64 -4.19
CA GLU A 18 -6.12 9.20 -4.90
C GLU A 18 -6.00 7.68 -5.03
N VAL A 19 -6.88 6.91 -4.39
CA VAL A 19 -6.75 5.44 -4.32
C VAL A 19 -6.69 4.79 -5.70
N ALA A 20 -7.35 5.35 -6.69
CA ALA A 20 -7.36 4.79 -8.05
C ALA A 20 -5.97 4.72 -8.70
N ILE A 21 -5.00 5.49 -8.20
CA ILE A 21 -3.64 5.47 -8.73
C ILE A 21 -3.00 4.08 -8.58
N LEU A 22 -3.40 3.32 -7.55
CA LEU A 22 -2.91 1.95 -7.36
C LEU A 22 -3.24 1.04 -8.55
N ASN A 23 -4.38 1.28 -9.20
CA ASN A 23 -4.83 0.44 -10.30
C ASN A 23 -4.03 0.65 -11.59
N ARG A 24 -3.23 1.71 -11.65
CA ARG A 24 -2.33 1.96 -12.79
C ARG A 24 -1.07 1.11 -12.70
N MET A 25 -0.73 0.59 -11.52
CA MET A 25 0.44 -0.24 -11.32
C MET A 25 0.06 -1.71 -11.56
N SER A 26 0.85 -2.45 -12.36
CA SER A 26 0.61 -3.88 -12.51
C SER A 26 0.90 -4.60 -11.18
N ALA A 27 0.20 -5.70 -10.91
CA ALA A 27 0.38 -6.44 -9.66
C ALA A 27 1.81 -6.94 -9.48
N ILE A 28 2.46 -7.37 -10.56
CA ILE A 28 3.85 -7.84 -10.52
C ILE A 28 4.80 -6.72 -10.11
N LYS A 29 4.66 -5.54 -10.73
CA LYS A 29 5.49 -4.38 -10.40
C LYS A 29 5.18 -3.87 -8.99
N LEU A 30 3.92 -3.92 -8.60
CA LEU A 30 3.51 -3.53 -7.26
C LEU A 30 4.17 -4.41 -6.19
N LYS A 31 4.26 -5.72 -6.43
CA LYS A 31 4.95 -6.63 -5.50
C LYS A 31 6.42 -6.27 -5.33
N LEU A 32 7.10 -5.93 -6.43
CA LEU A 32 8.51 -5.51 -6.37
C LEU A 32 8.65 -4.19 -5.61
N LEU A 33 7.74 -3.25 -5.83
CA LEU A 33 7.71 -1.97 -5.13
C LEU A 33 7.47 -2.18 -3.64
N LEU A 34 6.52 -3.03 -3.28
CA LEU A 34 6.20 -3.35 -1.89
C LEU A 34 7.40 -3.93 -1.15
N GLY A 35 8.22 -4.76 -1.82
CA GLY A 35 9.43 -5.29 -1.22
C GLY A 35 10.39 -4.19 -0.76
N GLN A 36 10.55 -3.14 -1.56
CA GLN A 36 11.40 -2.00 -1.20
C GLN A 36 10.77 -1.16 -0.08
N ILE A 37 9.45 -0.95 -0.15
CA ILE A 37 8.73 -0.17 0.88
C ILE A 37 8.81 -0.86 2.24
N VAL A 38 8.65 -2.18 2.28
CA VAL A 38 8.75 -2.95 3.53
C VAL A 38 10.15 -2.82 4.12
N LYS A 39 11.19 -2.89 3.30
CA LYS A 39 12.56 -2.69 3.78
C LYS A 39 12.71 -1.32 4.43
N LYS A 40 12.17 -0.30 3.78
CA LYS A 40 12.18 1.07 4.33
C LYS A 40 11.45 1.13 5.67
N LEU A 41 10.26 0.56 5.76
CA LEU A 41 9.43 0.60 6.96
C LEU A 41 10.01 -0.21 8.13
N THR A 42 10.81 -1.24 7.83
CA THR A 42 11.44 -2.08 8.85
C THR A 42 12.87 -1.67 9.17
N GLY A 43 13.33 -0.53 8.65
CA GLY A 43 14.65 -0.01 8.92
C GLY A 43 15.79 -0.72 8.19
N GLN A 44 15.48 -1.53 7.18
CA GLN A 44 16.48 -2.22 6.37
C GLN A 44 16.93 -1.33 5.22
N ALA A 45 18.12 -1.61 4.68
CA ALA A 45 18.59 -0.93 3.48
C ALA A 45 17.69 -1.25 2.29
N TYR A 46 17.30 -0.23 1.54
CA TYR A 46 16.46 -0.40 0.36
C TYR A 46 17.03 0.40 -0.81
N ASP A 47 16.66 0.00 -2.03
CA ASP A 47 17.16 0.62 -3.25
C ASP A 47 16.22 1.72 -3.72
N GLN A 48 16.55 2.97 -3.37
CA GLN A 48 15.75 4.14 -3.73
C GLN A 48 15.63 4.30 -5.25
N GLU A 49 16.71 4.03 -6.00
CA GLU A 49 16.69 4.15 -7.45
C GLU A 49 15.79 3.11 -8.11
N ARG A 50 15.82 1.88 -7.60
CA ARG A 50 14.94 0.81 -8.10
C ARG A 50 13.47 1.16 -7.85
N LEU A 51 13.17 1.71 -6.67
CA LEU A 51 11.83 2.15 -6.32
C LEU A 51 11.34 3.20 -7.31
N SER A 52 12.16 4.23 -7.57
CA SER A 52 11.82 5.30 -8.50
C SER A 52 11.68 4.77 -9.94
N LYS A 53 12.56 3.86 -10.34
CA LYS A 53 12.52 3.28 -11.68
C LYS A 53 11.26 2.47 -11.91
N LEU A 54 10.84 1.67 -10.92
CA LEU A 54 9.60 0.90 -11.03
C LEU A 54 8.40 1.80 -11.31
N CYS A 55 8.35 2.95 -10.64
CA CYS A 55 7.27 3.91 -10.85
C CYS A 55 7.35 4.56 -12.24
N ARG A 56 8.55 4.96 -12.68
CA ARG A 56 8.73 5.54 -14.02
C ARG A 56 8.34 4.55 -15.12
N ASP A 57 8.69 3.27 -14.96
CA ASP A 57 8.38 2.23 -15.93
C ASP A 57 6.87 2.02 -16.08
N GLN A 58 6.10 2.39 -15.08
CA GLN A 58 4.63 2.32 -15.10
C GLN A 58 4.01 3.69 -15.43
N ASN A 59 4.81 4.62 -15.96
CA ASN A 59 4.38 5.96 -16.39
C ASN A 59 3.90 6.87 -15.25
N PHE A 60 4.47 6.74 -14.07
CA PHE A 60 4.24 7.68 -12.98
C PHE A 60 5.26 8.81 -13.04
N ASP A 61 4.79 10.04 -12.97
CA ASP A 61 5.69 11.18 -12.82
C ASP A 61 6.12 11.33 -11.36
N SER A 62 6.93 12.35 -11.09
CA SER A 62 7.48 12.59 -9.75
C SER A 62 6.41 12.80 -8.69
N GLU A 63 5.38 13.58 -8.98
CA GLU A 63 4.28 13.85 -8.04
C GLU A 63 3.40 12.61 -7.82
N GLU A 64 3.08 11.92 -8.89
CA GLU A 64 2.30 10.68 -8.82
C GLU A 64 3.04 9.61 -8.02
N THR A 65 4.36 9.53 -8.16
CA THR A 65 5.18 8.61 -7.40
C THR A 65 5.10 8.90 -5.90
N LYS A 66 5.17 10.17 -5.52
CA LYS A 66 5.03 10.58 -4.11
C LYS A 66 3.67 10.18 -3.54
N VAL A 67 2.61 10.41 -4.30
CA VAL A 67 1.25 10.05 -3.89
C VAL A 67 1.11 8.54 -3.73
N LEU A 68 1.62 7.78 -4.71
CA LEU A 68 1.56 6.32 -4.66
C LEU A 68 2.28 5.76 -3.42
N LEU A 69 3.49 6.25 -3.14
CA LEU A 69 4.26 5.78 -2.00
C LEU A 69 3.58 6.16 -0.67
N ALA A 70 3.08 7.38 -0.56
CA ALA A 70 2.36 7.82 0.63
C ALA A 70 1.12 6.98 0.86
N LEU A 71 0.39 6.65 -0.20
CA LEU A 71 -0.82 5.85 -0.14
C LEU A 71 -0.53 4.43 0.34
N ILE A 72 0.48 3.79 -0.24
CA ILE A 72 0.88 2.42 0.15
C ILE A 72 1.33 2.38 1.61
N GLU A 73 2.18 3.32 2.01
CA GLU A 73 2.65 3.40 3.40
C GLU A 73 1.48 3.62 4.36
N PHE A 74 0.54 4.48 3.99
CA PHE A 74 -0.67 4.71 4.78
C PHE A 74 -1.44 3.40 4.99
N PHE A 75 -1.71 2.67 3.91
CA PHE A 75 -2.46 1.41 4.01
C PHE A 75 -1.79 0.40 4.92
N ILE A 76 -0.48 0.17 4.72
CA ILE A 76 0.27 -0.82 5.50
C ILE A 76 0.35 -0.43 6.97
N LEU A 77 0.72 0.82 7.25
CA LEU A 77 0.88 1.28 8.63
C LEU A 77 -0.45 1.30 9.39
N GLN A 78 -1.53 1.69 8.76
CA GLN A 78 -2.84 1.69 9.41
C GLN A 78 -3.34 0.28 9.66
N ALA A 79 -3.15 -0.63 8.70
CA ALA A 79 -3.55 -2.03 8.89
C ALA A 79 -2.81 -2.67 10.06
N VAL A 80 -1.51 -2.37 10.21
CA VAL A 80 -0.70 -2.84 11.33
C VAL A 80 -1.16 -2.18 12.63
N ARG A 81 -1.35 -0.87 12.62
CA ARG A 81 -1.75 -0.11 13.81
C ARG A 81 -3.05 -0.61 14.43
N PHE A 82 -4.03 -0.92 13.60
CA PHE A 82 -5.34 -1.37 14.07
C PHE A 82 -5.48 -2.88 14.07
N ALA A 83 -4.39 -3.60 13.77
CA ALA A 83 -4.29 -5.07 13.85
C ALA A 83 -5.43 -5.79 13.13
N VAL A 84 -5.80 -5.31 11.94
CA VAL A 84 -6.88 -5.92 11.16
C VAL A 84 -6.45 -7.28 10.61
N SER A 85 -7.41 -8.17 10.40
CA SER A 85 -7.13 -9.45 9.74
C SER A 85 -6.91 -9.24 8.24
N ASP A 86 -6.28 -10.24 7.60
CA ASP A 86 -6.07 -10.20 6.14
C ASP A 86 -7.40 -10.07 5.39
N GLN A 87 -8.43 -10.79 5.85
CA GLN A 87 -9.74 -10.76 5.22
C GLN A 87 -10.39 -9.38 5.31
N VAL A 88 -10.30 -8.75 6.47
CA VAL A 88 -10.87 -7.42 6.70
C VAL A 88 -10.14 -6.38 5.87
N PHE A 89 -8.80 -6.43 5.83
CA PHE A 89 -8.01 -5.51 5.03
C PHE A 89 -8.34 -5.65 3.54
N SER A 90 -8.42 -6.88 3.05
CA SER A 90 -8.80 -7.16 1.67
C SER A 90 -10.17 -6.57 1.33
N LYS A 91 -11.14 -6.80 2.19
CA LYS A 91 -12.51 -6.27 2.00
C LYS A 91 -12.50 -4.74 1.91
N ASP A 92 -11.78 -4.08 2.81
CA ASP A 92 -11.71 -2.63 2.83
C ASP A 92 -11.07 -2.08 1.56
N LEU A 93 -9.97 -2.68 1.10
CA LEU A 93 -9.31 -2.27 -0.14
C LEU A 93 -10.23 -2.40 -1.34
N LEU A 94 -10.95 -3.52 -1.44
CA LEU A 94 -11.90 -3.74 -2.53
C LEU A 94 -13.04 -2.73 -2.51
N GLN A 95 -13.54 -2.39 -1.33
CA GLN A 95 -14.60 -1.37 -1.18
C GLN A 95 -14.12 0.01 -1.60
N MET A 96 -12.83 0.30 -1.46
CA MET A 96 -12.25 1.57 -1.89
C MET A 96 -12.03 1.64 -3.39
N GLY A 97 -12.16 0.53 -4.10
CA GLY A 97 -11.97 0.48 -5.53
C GLY A 97 -10.60 -0.02 -5.98
N VAL A 98 -9.81 -0.60 -5.08
CA VAL A 98 -8.54 -1.22 -5.46
C VAL A 98 -8.83 -2.50 -6.25
N ALA A 99 -8.15 -2.67 -7.40
CA ALA A 99 -8.29 -3.88 -8.20
C ALA A 99 -7.88 -5.10 -7.39
N ILE A 100 -8.60 -6.21 -7.57
CA ILE A 100 -8.42 -7.41 -6.73
C ILE A 100 -6.96 -7.91 -6.73
N GLU A 101 -6.30 -7.88 -7.88
CA GLU A 101 -4.91 -8.33 -7.99
C GLU A 101 -3.97 -7.48 -7.16
N ASN A 102 -4.18 -6.16 -7.15
CA ASN A 102 -3.38 -5.22 -6.38
C ASN A 102 -3.71 -5.29 -4.90
N ALA A 103 -4.98 -5.47 -4.57
CA ALA A 103 -5.40 -5.71 -3.18
C ALA A 103 -4.75 -6.97 -2.63
N ASN A 104 -4.73 -8.06 -3.40
CA ASN A 104 -4.09 -9.31 -2.99
C ASN A 104 -2.60 -9.14 -2.74
N ALA A 105 -1.91 -8.34 -3.57
CA ALA A 105 -0.49 -8.06 -3.38
C ALA A 105 -0.24 -7.32 -2.05
N LEU A 106 -1.05 -6.31 -1.75
CA LEU A 106 -0.94 -5.56 -0.50
C LEU A 106 -1.22 -6.44 0.72
N VAL A 107 -2.26 -7.25 0.66
CA VAL A 107 -2.66 -8.12 1.78
C VAL A 107 -1.60 -9.17 2.05
N LYS A 108 -1.03 -9.76 0.99
CA LYS A 108 0.03 -10.76 1.14
C LYS A 108 1.26 -10.19 1.83
N VAL A 109 1.71 -9.04 1.39
CA VAL A 109 2.89 -8.38 1.98
C VAL A 109 2.60 -7.97 3.42
N PHE A 110 1.42 -7.43 3.69
CA PHE A 110 0.99 -7.08 5.04
C PHE A 110 1.05 -8.32 5.97
N GLY A 111 0.49 -9.45 5.54
CA GLY A 111 0.47 -10.68 6.34
C GLY A 111 1.86 -11.23 6.62
N GLU A 112 2.78 -11.16 5.64
CA GLU A 112 4.14 -11.66 5.78
C GLU A 112 5.02 -10.79 6.68
N GLN A 113 4.75 -9.47 6.72
CA GLN A 113 5.65 -8.50 7.36
C GLN A 113 5.04 -7.82 8.60
N GLN A 114 3.85 -8.22 8.99
CA GLN A 114 3.12 -7.55 10.07
C GLN A 114 3.93 -7.42 11.36
N GLU A 115 4.58 -8.47 11.81
CA GLU A 115 5.36 -8.44 13.04
C GLU A 115 6.56 -7.50 12.95
N GLY A 116 7.27 -7.53 11.83
CA GLY A 116 8.44 -6.67 11.63
C GLY A 116 8.08 -5.20 11.62
N ILE A 117 6.95 -4.85 11.02
CA ILE A 117 6.48 -3.45 10.93
C ILE A 117 5.90 -2.99 12.26
N ALA A 118 5.24 -3.87 13.01
CA ALA A 118 4.61 -3.55 14.29
C ALA A 118 5.63 -3.26 15.41
N ARG A 119 6.86 -3.70 15.25
CA ARG A 119 7.92 -3.47 16.26
C ARG A 119 8.51 -2.04 16.17
#